data_1bfcb6dc8b45ebc125a86cb107a46ac7
#
_entry.id   1bfcb6dc8b45ebc125a86cb107a46ac7
#
_cell.length_a   1.000
_cell.length_b   1.000
_cell.length_c   1.000
_cell.angle_alpha   90.00
_cell.angle_beta   90.00
_cell.angle_gamma   90.00
#
_symmetry.space_group_name_H-M   'P 1'
#
loop_
_entity.id
_entity.type
_entity.pdbx_description
1 polymer ?
#
loop_
_entity_poly.entity_id
_entity_poly.type
_entity_poly.pdbx_seq_one_letter_code
_entity_poly.pdbx_strand_id
1 'polypeptide(L)'
;MFKKVRCESTGDRRNFLMLVGVAGAAVGVLPLAGTASAIEMHNRVTATALSRVAAKRQPRAATTMQTAAALRDLWVGHIFWVRNVSLMTFDRNDAAIKVAEQQVVANAQSIAAAIEPFYGAAANEAFFKLLAGHYGAVKAYLMATANGDASAQATATQSLTSNAEEIAIFLSKANPYLPKDAVYGLLLAHGGHHIQQIQQLKDRKYDAEAKTWEDMKNHVYQIADATADALAKQFVTKFS
;
A
#
# COMPACT_ATOMS: atom_id res chain seq x y z
N MET A 1 30.62 9.58 41.02
CA MET A 1 30.86 10.99 40.60
C MET A 1 30.39 11.14 39.16
N PHE A 2 29.06 11.30 38.95
CA PHE A 2 28.46 11.42 37.61
C PHE A 2 28.18 12.89 37.33
N LYS A 3 28.85 13.43 36.33
CA LYS A 3 28.62 14.79 35.82
C LYS A 3 27.30 14.82 35.05
N LYS A 4 26.37 15.60 35.57
CA LYS A 4 25.09 15.93 34.95
C LYS A 4 25.34 16.86 33.76
N VAL A 5 25.21 16.38 32.53
CA VAL A 5 25.18 17.22 31.34
C VAL A 5 23.80 17.82 31.22
N ARG A 6 23.68 19.10 31.42
CA ARG A 6 22.45 19.87 31.23
C ARG A 6 22.40 20.26 29.76
N CYS A 7 21.46 19.68 29.02
CA CYS A 7 21.18 20.08 27.66
C CYS A 7 20.17 21.24 27.70
N GLU A 8 20.67 22.45 27.50
CA GLU A 8 19.84 23.64 27.29
C GLU A 8 19.49 23.66 25.78
N SER A 9 18.26 23.29 25.45
CA SER A 9 17.68 23.47 24.15
C SER A 9 16.62 24.54 24.21
N THR A 10 17.05 25.78 24.03
CA THR A 10 16.19 26.90 23.64
C THR A 10 16.42 27.17 22.15
N GLY A 11 15.84 26.35 21.30
CA GLY A 11 15.73 26.58 19.86
C GLY A 11 14.31 27.00 19.53
N ASP A 12 14.15 28.24 19.30
CA ASP A 12 12.95 29.01 19.03
C ASP A 12 12.15 28.43 17.84
N ARG A 13 11.04 27.76 18.13
CA ARG A 13 10.09 27.26 17.13
C ARG A 13 9.20 28.36 16.52
N ARG A 14 9.49 29.64 16.81
CA ARG A 14 8.68 30.79 16.35
C ARG A 14 9.13 31.37 15.02
N ASN A 15 10.31 31.01 14.49
CA ASN A 15 10.86 31.61 13.28
C ASN A 15 10.52 30.92 11.96
N PHE A 16 9.78 29.80 11.96
CA PHE A 16 9.38 29.13 10.72
C PHE A 16 8.03 29.58 10.16
N LEU A 17 7.26 30.41 10.89
CA LEU A 17 5.93 30.88 10.50
C LEU A 17 5.87 32.39 10.15
N MET A 18 7.02 33.07 10.01
CA MET A 18 7.07 34.53 9.79
C MET A 18 7.64 34.95 8.42
N LEU A 19 7.49 34.09 7.38
CA LEU A 19 7.92 34.50 6.02
C LEU A 19 6.79 34.52 4.99
N VAL A 20 5.54 34.69 5.42
CA VAL A 20 4.42 35.06 4.53
C VAL A 20 3.59 36.13 5.26
N GLY A 21 4.23 37.22 5.58
CA GLY A 21 3.59 38.46 6.04
C GLY A 21 3.71 39.50 4.94
N VAL A 22 2.77 39.49 3.99
CA VAL A 22 2.62 40.63 3.06
C VAL A 22 2.02 41.77 3.86
N ALA A 23 2.81 42.86 3.98
CA ALA A 23 2.37 44.12 4.55
C ALA A 23 1.12 44.63 3.81
N GLY A 24 -0.03 44.62 4.48
CA GLY A 24 -1.25 45.20 4.01
C GLY A 24 -1.18 46.75 4.13
N ALA A 25 -0.82 47.41 3.06
CA ALA A 25 -1.16 48.83 2.90
C ALA A 25 -2.64 48.91 2.51
N ALA A 26 -3.42 49.50 3.38
CA ALA A 26 -4.82 49.82 3.08
C ALA A 26 -4.87 50.92 2.02
N VAL A 27 -5.01 50.52 0.76
CA VAL A 27 -5.38 51.39 -0.33
C VAL A 27 -6.85 51.10 -0.62
N GLY A 28 -7.68 52.13 -0.50
CA GLY A 28 -9.12 52.03 -0.80
C GLY A 28 -9.31 51.55 -2.22
N VAL A 29 -9.85 50.37 -2.39
CA VAL A 29 -10.21 49.81 -3.69
C VAL A 29 -11.67 50.11 -3.98
N LEU A 30 -11.88 50.99 -4.93
CA LEU A 30 -13.13 51.04 -5.66
C LEU A 30 -13.37 49.68 -6.34
N PRO A 31 -14.61 49.14 -6.37
CA PRO A 31 -14.84 47.85 -6.98
C PRO A 31 -14.70 47.95 -8.51
N LEU A 32 -13.57 47.48 -9.04
CA LEU A 32 -13.42 47.22 -10.47
C LEU A 32 -14.21 45.93 -10.81
N ALA A 33 -15.39 46.12 -11.37
CA ALA A 33 -16.30 45.04 -11.82
C ALA A 33 -15.79 44.25 -13.04
N GLY A 34 -14.45 44.13 -13.22
CA GLY A 34 -13.87 43.48 -14.40
C GLY A 34 -13.01 42.27 -14.14
N THR A 35 -12.49 42.06 -12.91
CA THR A 35 -11.46 41.03 -12.66
C THR A 35 -12.04 39.63 -12.38
N ALA A 36 -13.25 39.55 -11.85
CA ALA A 36 -13.94 38.27 -11.62
C ALA A 36 -14.24 37.52 -12.94
N SER A 37 -14.60 38.29 -13.99
CA SER A 37 -14.94 37.74 -15.30
C SER A 37 -13.77 37.09 -16.03
N ALA A 38 -12.55 37.63 -15.89
CA ALA A 38 -11.35 37.10 -16.55
C ALA A 38 -10.88 35.77 -15.92
N ILE A 39 -10.92 35.69 -14.58
CA ILE A 39 -10.54 34.44 -13.86
C ILE A 39 -11.59 33.35 -14.11
N GLU A 40 -12.86 33.70 -14.13
CA GLU A 40 -13.96 32.78 -14.38
C GLU A 40 -13.96 32.26 -15.83
N MET A 41 -13.61 33.11 -16.78
CA MET A 41 -13.47 32.75 -18.20
C MET A 41 -12.22 31.86 -18.40
N HIS A 42 -11.11 32.17 -17.75
CA HIS A 42 -9.91 31.33 -17.78
C HIS A 42 -10.17 29.92 -17.22
N ASN A 43 -10.84 29.82 -16.07
CA ASN A 43 -11.20 28.56 -15.45
C ASN A 43 -12.19 27.75 -16.31
N ARG A 44 -13.14 28.39 -16.98
CA ARG A 44 -14.10 27.75 -17.91
C ARG A 44 -13.40 27.25 -19.18
N VAL A 45 -12.46 28.00 -19.73
CA VAL A 45 -11.69 27.60 -20.92
C VAL A 45 -10.77 26.43 -20.61
N THR A 46 -10.07 26.45 -19.46
CA THR A 46 -9.20 25.34 -19.03
C THR A 46 -9.99 24.08 -18.69
N ALA A 47 -11.13 24.20 -17.98
CA ALA A 47 -12.02 23.08 -17.69
C ALA A 47 -12.61 22.45 -18.97
N THR A 48 -13.03 23.29 -19.92
CA THR A 48 -13.57 22.82 -21.21
C THR A 48 -12.48 22.18 -22.06
N ALA A 49 -11.24 22.70 -22.06
CA ALA A 49 -10.12 22.12 -22.78
C ALA A 49 -9.71 20.76 -22.19
N LEU A 50 -9.63 20.66 -20.87
CA LEU A 50 -9.34 19.41 -20.18
C LEU A 50 -10.46 18.37 -20.41
N SER A 51 -11.72 18.79 -20.38
CA SER A 51 -12.87 17.92 -20.67
C SER A 51 -12.86 17.41 -22.12
N ARG A 52 -12.48 18.25 -23.10
CA ARG A 52 -12.35 17.84 -24.50
C ARG A 52 -11.17 16.91 -24.74
N VAL A 53 -10.07 17.07 -24.01
CA VAL A 53 -8.92 16.16 -24.06
C VAL A 53 -9.30 14.81 -23.42
N ALA A 54 -10.04 14.82 -22.32
CA ALA A 54 -10.53 13.60 -21.67
C ALA A 54 -11.58 12.87 -22.53
N ALA A 55 -12.50 13.59 -23.18
CA ALA A 55 -13.55 13.00 -24.03
C ALA A 55 -13.02 12.37 -25.34
N LYS A 56 -11.84 12.75 -25.81
CA LYS A 56 -11.21 12.17 -26.99
C LYS A 56 -10.31 10.96 -26.71
N ARG A 57 -10.01 10.65 -25.45
CA ARG A 57 -9.29 9.43 -25.09
C ARG A 57 -10.29 8.29 -25.02
N GLN A 58 -10.42 7.53 -26.09
CA GLN A 58 -10.94 6.17 -25.95
C GLN A 58 -10.11 5.45 -24.89
N PRO A 59 -10.72 4.62 -24.02
CA PRO A 59 -9.97 3.83 -23.08
C PRO A 59 -8.98 2.96 -23.86
N ARG A 60 -7.74 3.39 -23.87
CA ARG A 60 -6.65 2.64 -24.49
C ARG A 60 -6.39 1.45 -23.60
N ALA A 61 -6.24 0.26 -24.18
CA ALA A 61 -5.82 -0.91 -23.43
C ALA A 61 -4.60 -0.56 -22.57
N ALA A 62 -4.63 -0.96 -21.29
CA ALA A 62 -3.50 -0.72 -20.40
C ALA A 62 -2.30 -1.53 -20.90
N THR A 63 -1.14 -0.90 -21.00
CA THR A 63 0.09 -1.64 -21.32
C THR A 63 0.47 -2.54 -20.15
N THR A 64 1.25 -3.60 -20.40
CA THR A 64 1.80 -4.45 -19.35
C THR A 64 2.53 -3.62 -18.29
N MET A 65 3.29 -2.60 -18.72
CA MET A 65 4.00 -1.69 -17.81
C MET A 65 3.03 -0.90 -16.91
N GLN A 66 1.92 -0.39 -17.45
CA GLN A 66 0.91 0.34 -16.66
C GLN A 66 0.23 -0.59 -15.66
N THR A 67 -0.06 -1.82 -16.05
CA THR A 67 -0.63 -2.84 -15.15
C THR A 67 0.36 -3.21 -14.05
N ALA A 68 1.63 -3.44 -14.38
CA ALA A 68 2.68 -3.68 -13.40
C ALA A 68 2.82 -2.53 -12.40
N ALA A 69 2.82 -1.27 -12.87
CA ALA A 69 2.89 -0.09 -12.01
C ALA A 69 1.69 -0.02 -11.05
N ALA A 70 0.47 -0.25 -11.53
CA ALA A 70 -0.73 -0.27 -10.70
C ALA A 70 -0.69 -1.40 -9.65
N LEU A 71 -0.27 -2.60 -10.05
CA LEU A 71 -0.11 -3.72 -9.11
C LEU A 71 0.98 -3.46 -8.07
N ARG A 72 2.12 -2.88 -8.47
CA ARG A 72 3.19 -2.49 -7.53
C ARG A 72 2.69 -1.50 -6.48
N ASP A 73 1.90 -0.50 -6.88
CA ASP A 73 1.30 0.47 -5.96
C ASP A 73 0.37 -0.21 -4.95
N LEU A 74 -0.50 -1.11 -5.41
CA LEU A 74 -1.38 -1.90 -4.55
C LEU A 74 -0.60 -2.77 -3.56
N TRP A 75 0.44 -3.46 -4.02
CA TRP A 75 1.27 -4.32 -3.16
C TRP A 75 2.10 -3.51 -2.15
N VAL A 76 2.63 -2.34 -2.53
CA VAL A 76 3.31 -1.44 -1.59
C VAL A 76 2.32 -0.91 -0.55
N GLY A 77 1.11 -0.55 -0.96
CA GLY A 77 0.02 -0.18 -0.05
C GLY A 77 -0.28 -1.30 0.96
N HIS A 78 -0.30 -2.58 0.51
CA HIS A 78 -0.49 -3.73 1.38
C HIS A 78 0.59 -3.82 2.48
N ILE A 79 1.85 -3.88 2.09
CA ILE A 79 2.96 -4.02 3.05
C ILE A 79 3.07 -2.80 3.97
N PHE A 80 2.75 -1.59 3.46
CA PHE A 80 2.73 -0.37 4.25
C PHE A 80 1.70 -0.45 5.39
N TRP A 81 0.45 -0.82 5.10
CA TRP A 81 -0.59 -0.87 6.11
C TRP A 81 -0.41 -2.01 7.10
N VAL A 82 0.06 -3.19 6.67
CA VAL A 82 0.40 -4.30 7.58
C VAL A 82 1.54 -3.91 8.53
N ARG A 83 2.58 -3.22 8.02
CA ARG A 83 3.66 -2.68 8.84
C ARG A 83 3.13 -1.66 9.86
N ASN A 84 2.20 -0.78 9.47
CA ASN A 84 1.60 0.18 10.39
C ASN A 84 0.80 -0.52 11.50
N VAL A 85 0.02 -1.57 11.19
CA VAL A 85 -0.65 -2.37 12.23
C VAL A 85 0.38 -2.92 13.22
N SER A 86 1.50 -3.45 12.73
CA SER A 86 2.55 -4.01 13.60
C SER A 86 3.19 -2.94 14.50
N LEU A 87 3.55 -1.78 13.94
CA LEU A 87 4.11 -0.65 14.70
C LEU A 87 3.15 -0.19 15.79
N MET A 88 1.88 0.06 15.44
CA MET A 88 0.87 0.57 16.37
C MET A 88 0.51 -0.47 17.44
N THR A 89 0.62 -1.78 17.13
CA THR A 89 0.43 -2.86 18.11
C THR A 89 1.51 -2.81 19.20
N PHE A 90 2.79 -2.66 18.81
CA PHE A 90 3.88 -2.55 19.80
C PHE A 90 3.86 -1.22 20.55
N ASP A 91 3.34 -0.16 19.95
CA ASP A 91 3.12 1.14 20.58
C ASP A 91 1.83 1.19 21.43
N ARG A 92 1.00 0.12 21.42
CA ARG A 92 -0.28 0.02 22.14
C ARG A 92 -1.27 1.15 21.81
N ASN A 93 -1.32 1.54 20.54
CA ASN A 93 -2.21 2.59 20.05
C ASN A 93 -3.44 1.98 19.36
N ASP A 94 -4.44 1.58 20.16
CA ASP A 94 -5.64 0.88 19.67
C ASP A 94 -6.43 1.69 18.64
N ALA A 95 -6.49 3.01 18.76
CA ALA A 95 -7.18 3.86 17.80
C ALA A 95 -6.50 3.83 16.44
N ALA A 96 -5.17 3.89 16.40
CA ALA A 96 -4.40 3.80 15.17
C ALA A 96 -4.43 2.39 14.56
N ILE A 97 -4.39 1.33 15.39
CA ILE A 97 -4.54 -0.06 14.95
C ILE A 97 -5.84 -0.22 14.17
N LYS A 98 -6.97 0.23 14.73
CA LYS A 98 -8.28 0.13 14.07
C LYS A 98 -8.30 0.77 12.69
N VAL A 99 -7.72 1.96 12.55
CA VAL A 99 -7.66 2.65 11.25
C VAL A 99 -6.75 1.90 10.29
N ALA A 100 -5.57 1.47 10.73
CA ALA A 100 -4.63 0.73 9.88
C ALA A 100 -5.24 -0.60 9.39
N GLU A 101 -5.95 -1.34 10.23
CA GLU A 101 -6.66 -2.56 9.87
C GLU A 101 -7.75 -2.33 8.82
N GLN A 102 -8.53 -1.25 8.94
CA GLN A 102 -9.50 -0.87 7.92
C GLN A 102 -8.82 -0.63 6.56
N GLN A 103 -7.65 -0.01 6.55
CA GLN A 103 -6.88 0.22 5.34
C GLN A 103 -6.29 -1.08 4.76
N VAL A 104 -5.85 -2.04 5.60
CA VAL A 104 -5.43 -3.37 5.13
C VAL A 104 -6.59 -4.06 4.39
N VAL A 105 -7.79 -4.04 4.97
CA VAL A 105 -8.97 -4.67 4.34
C VAL A 105 -9.33 -3.97 3.03
N ALA A 106 -9.38 -2.64 3.01
CA ALA A 106 -9.67 -1.87 1.79
C ALA A 106 -8.62 -2.12 0.69
N ASN A 107 -7.35 -2.22 1.06
CA ASN A 107 -6.29 -2.55 0.12
C ASN A 107 -6.41 -3.99 -0.41
N ALA A 108 -6.71 -4.98 0.44
CA ALA A 108 -6.95 -6.35 0.00
C ALA A 108 -8.14 -6.44 -0.98
N GLN A 109 -9.20 -5.66 -0.76
CA GLN A 109 -10.30 -5.54 -1.72
C GLN A 109 -9.84 -4.97 -3.06
N SER A 110 -8.97 -3.94 -3.02
CA SER A 110 -8.43 -3.33 -4.24
C SER A 110 -7.52 -4.28 -5.01
N ILE A 111 -6.67 -5.07 -4.31
CA ILE A 111 -5.84 -6.11 -4.94
C ILE A 111 -6.72 -7.17 -5.60
N ALA A 112 -7.77 -7.64 -4.91
CA ALA A 112 -8.69 -8.61 -5.47
C ALA A 112 -9.47 -8.05 -6.66
N ALA A 113 -9.92 -6.81 -6.59
CA ALA A 113 -10.62 -6.13 -7.68
C ALA A 113 -9.75 -5.94 -8.93
N ALA A 114 -8.42 -5.87 -8.79
CA ALA A 114 -7.50 -5.73 -9.92
C ALA A 114 -7.55 -6.92 -10.90
N ILE A 115 -7.97 -8.11 -10.44
CA ILE A 115 -8.12 -9.28 -11.34
C ILE A 115 -9.52 -9.41 -11.94
N GLU A 116 -10.51 -8.67 -11.45
CA GLU A 116 -11.91 -8.78 -11.88
C GLU A 116 -12.10 -8.53 -13.40
N PRO A 117 -11.45 -7.54 -14.03
CA PRO A 117 -11.57 -7.32 -15.47
C PRO A 117 -11.13 -8.52 -16.32
N PHE A 118 -10.34 -9.43 -15.76
CA PHE A 118 -9.78 -10.60 -16.43
C PHE A 118 -10.56 -11.88 -16.14
N TYR A 119 -10.97 -12.08 -14.88
CA TYR A 119 -11.53 -13.35 -14.40
C TYR A 119 -12.96 -13.23 -13.86
N GLY A 120 -13.51 -12.01 -13.79
CA GLY A 120 -14.88 -11.75 -13.34
C GLY A 120 -15.06 -11.65 -11.82
N ALA A 121 -16.26 -11.25 -11.40
CA ALA A 121 -16.60 -10.94 -10.02
C ALA A 121 -16.44 -12.14 -9.05
N ALA A 122 -16.76 -13.35 -9.50
CA ALA A 122 -16.60 -14.55 -8.67
C ALA A 122 -15.12 -14.80 -8.31
N ALA A 123 -14.20 -14.55 -9.24
CA ALA A 123 -12.76 -14.66 -8.99
C ALA A 123 -12.26 -13.57 -8.04
N ASN A 124 -12.76 -12.32 -8.18
CA ASN A 124 -12.49 -11.23 -7.25
C ASN A 124 -12.90 -11.62 -5.82
N GLU A 125 -14.15 -12.10 -5.64
CA GLU A 125 -14.64 -12.51 -4.31
C GLU A 125 -13.80 -13.64 -3.70
N ALA A 126 -13.48 -14.67 -4.49
CA ALA A 126 -12.67 -15.79 -4.04
C ALA A 126 -11.25 -15.35 -3.66
N PHE A 127 -10.63 -14.49 -4.46
CA PHE A 127 -9.30 -13.97 -4.18
C PHE A 127 -9.28 -13.07 -2.95
N PHE A 128 -10.30 -12.21 -2.77
CA PHE A 128 -10.42 -11.40 -1.55
C PHE A 128 -10.49 -12.27 -0.29
N LYS A 129 -11.24 -13.37 -0.29
CA LYS A 129 -11.30 -14.32 0.85
C LYS A 129 -9.93 -14.91 1.18
N LEU A 130 -9.14 -15.25 0.16
CA LEU A 130 -7.78 -15.74 0.35
C LEU A 130 -6.85 -14.68 0.92
N LEU A 131 -6.93 -13.43 0.43
CA LEU A 131 -6.14 -12.30 0.95
C LEU A 131 -6.54 -11.95 2.40
N ALA A 132 -7.82 -12.01 2.73
CA ALA A 132 -8.30 -11.83 4.10
C ALA A 132 -7.78 -12.93 5.05
N GLY A 133 -7.74 -14.18 4.58
CA GLY A 133 -7.13 -15.31 5.30
C GLY A 133 -5.64 -15.09 5.53
N HIS A 134 -4.92 -14.59 4.50
CA HIS A 134 -3.51 -14.22 4.60
C HIS A 134 -3.27 -13.19 5.71
N TYR A 135 -3.99 -12.08 5.66
CA TYR A 135 -3.89 -11.06 6.70
C TYR A 135 -4.26 -11.59 8.09
N GLY A 136 -5.29 -12.43 8.18
CA GLY A 136 -5.67 -13.09 9.44
C GLY A 136 -4.53 -13.88 10.06
N ALA A 137 -3.78 -14.64 9.26
CA ALA A 137 -2.62 -15.40 9.71
C ALA A 137 -1.44 -14.51 10.13
N VAL A 138 -1.16 -13.43 9.38
CA VAL A 138 -0.14 -12.43 9.75
C VAL A 138 -0.51 -11.74 11.06
N LYS A 139 -1.77 -11.34 11.23
CA LYS A 139 -2.27 -10.73 12.48
C LYS A 139 -2.18 -11.69 13.66
N ALA A 140 -2.53 -12.97 13.46
CA ALA A 140 -2.38 -13.99 14.51
C ALA A 140 -0.92 -14.13 14.96
N TYR A 141 0.03 -14.14 14.00
CA TYR A 141 1.45 -14.16 14.30
C TYR A 141 1.90 -12.91 15.08
N LEU A 142 1.46 -11.72 14.66
CA LEU A 142 1.74 -10.46 15.35
C LEU A 142 1.25 -10.49 16.80
N MET A 143 0.02 -10.91 17.05
CA MET A 143 -0.56 -10.98 18.40
C MET A 143 0.15 -12.02 19.26
N ALA A 144 0.47 -13.19 18.70
CA ALA A 144 1.26 -14.22 19.39
C ALA A 144 2.65 -13.68 19.78
N THR A 145 3.29 -12.93 18.88
CA THR A 145 4.59 -12.28 19.15
C THR A 145 4.48 -11.21 20.23
N ALA A 146 3.44 -10.38 20.21
CA ALA A 146 3.20 -9.36 21.22
C ALA A 146 3.03 -9.97 22.63
N ASN A 147 2.39 -11.14 22.69
CA ASN A 147 2.11 -11.87 23.93
C ASN A 147 3.25 -12.83 24.34
N GLY A 148 4.27 -13.03 23.51
CA GLY A 148 5.37 -13.98 23.78
C GLY A 148 4.94 -15.45 23.72
N ASP A 149 3.88 -15.77 22.97
CA ASP A 149 3.32 -17.12 22.83
C ASP A 149 3.95 -17.85 21.61
N ALA A 150 4.99 -18.64 21.87
CA ALA A 150 5.70 -19.39 20.85
C ALA A 150 4.82 -20.48 20.16
N SER A 151 3.86 -21.07 20.89
CA SER A 151 2.96 -22.08 20.36
C SER A 151 1.98 -21.47 19.37
N ALA A 152 1.41 -20.31 19.72
CA ALA A 152 0.53 -19.56 18.83
C ALA A 152 1.30 -19.01 17.61
N GLN A 153 2.57 -18.60 17.74
CA GLN A 153 3.43 -18.22 16.61
C GLN A 153 3.61 -19.38 15.61
N ALA A 154 3.90 -20.59 16.12
CA ALA A 154 4.04 -21.76 15.26
C ALA A 154 2.74 -22.08 14.52
N THR A 155 1.59 -22.03 15.20
CA THR A 155 0.27 -22.23 14.60
C THR A 155 -0.03 -21.18 13.52
N ALA A 156 0.25 -19.91 13.80
CA ALA A 156 0.05 -18.82 12.84
C ALA A 156 0.96 -18.96 11.62
N THR A 157 2.21 -19.40 11.79
CA THR A 157 3.15 -19.68 10.71
C THR A 157 2.63 -20.82 9.81
N GLN A 158 2.10 -21.87 10.40
CA GLN A 158 1.49 -22.97 9.65
C GLN A 158 0.27 -22.48 8.84
N SER A 159 -0.59 -21.67 9.45
CA SER A 159 -1.76 -21.08 8.77
C SER A 159 -1.32 -20.20 7.60
N LEU A 160 -0.26 -19.40 7.77
CA LEU A 160 0.30 -18.54 6.72
C LEU A 160 0.83 -19.37 5.55
N THR A 161 1.53 -20.48 5.85
CA THR A 161 2.06 -21.42 4.85
C THR A 161 0.94 -22.10 4.07
N SER A 162 -0.11 -22.59 4.75
CA SER A 162 -1.26 -23.21 4.10
C SER A 162 -2.01 -22.21 3.21
N ASN A 163 -2.21 -20.99 3.68
CA ASN A 163 -2.84 -19.95 2.88
C ASN A 163 -2.02 -19.56 1.65
N ALA A 164 -0.69 -19.51 1.75
CA ALA A 164 0.18 -19.29 0.60
C ALA A 164 -0.01 -20.38 -0.47
N GLU A 165 -0.18 -21.62 -0.07
CA GLU A 165 -0.47 -22.71 -1.00
C GLU A 165 -1.85 -22.56 -1.65
N GLU A 166 -2.88 -22.20 -0.88
CA GLU A 166 -4.24 -21.97 -1.40
C GLU A 166 -4.26 -20.84 -2.45
N ILE A 167 -3.55 -19.72 -2.19
CA ILE A 167 -3.41 -18.63 -3.15
C ILE A 167 -2.66 -19.10 -4.40
N ALA A 168 -1.59 -19.87 -4.26
CA ALA A 168 -0.82 -20.40 -5.38
C ALA A 168 -1.67 -21.35 -6.26
N ILE A 169 -2.49 -22.21 -5.63
CA ILE A 169 -3.43 -23.07 -6.33
C ILE A 169 -4.50 -22.25 -7.08
N PHE A 170 -5.04 -21.22 -6.44
CA PHE A 170 -6.04 -20.34 -7.05
C PHE A 170 -5.46 -19.64 -8.29
N LEU A 171 -4.32 -18.98 -8.14
CA LEU A 171 -3.71 -18.22 -9.22
C LEU A 171 -3.22 -19.11 -10.37
N SER A 172 -2.63 -20.27 -10.09
CA SER A 172 -2.16 -21.20 -11.13
C SER A 172 -3.30 -21.86 -11.90
N LYS A 173 -4.45 -22.10 -11.26
CA LYS A 173 -5.65 -22.57 -11.97
C LYS A 173 -6.26 -21.50 -12.86
N ALA A 174 -6.19 -20.23 -12.47
CA ALA A 174 -6.72 -19.10 -13.23
C ALA A 174 -5.81 -18.72 -14.41
N ASN A 175 -4.48 -18.84 -14.25
CA ASN A 175 -3.51 -18.39 -15.24
C ASN A 175 -2.39 -19.43 -15.47
N PRO A 176 -2.29 -20.02 -16.69
CA PRO A 176 -1.27 -21.03 -16.99
C PRO A 176 0.17 -20.47 -17.00
N TYR A 177 0.34 -19.13 -17.02
CA TYR A 177 1.65 -18.48 -16.95
C TYR A 177 2.07 -18.14 -15.51
N LEU A 178 1.31 -18.58 -14.50
CA LEU A 178 1.63 -18.52 -13.08
C LEU A 178 1.81 -19.95 -12.53
N PRO A 179 2.96 -20.61 -12.73
CA PRO A 179 3.18 -21.97 -12.21
C PRO A 179 3.02 -22.01 -10.69
N LYS A 180 2.28 -23.00 -10.17
CA LYS A 180 1.96 -23.12 -8.74
C LYS A 180 3.19 -22.96 -7.85
N ASP A 181 4.27 -23.71 -8.14
CA ASP A 181 5.44 -23.73 -7.27
C ASP A 181 6.19 -22.39 -7.26
N ALA A 182 6.21 -21.67 -8.40
CA ALA A 182 6.80 -20.33 -8.47
C ALA A 182 5.99 -19.33 -7.62
N VAL A 183 4.66 -19.33 -7.77
CA VAL A 183 3.78 -18.47 -6.96
C VAL A 183 3.87 -18.80 -5.48
N TYR A 184 3.87 -20.09 -5.14
CA TYR A 184 4.02 -20.55 -3.76
C TYR A 184 5.32 -20.08 -3.14
N GLY A 185 6.45 -20.22 -3.85
CA GLY A 185 7.75 -19.74 -3.39
C GLY A 185 7.78 -18.22 -3.14
N LEU A 186 7.16 -17.43 -4.04
CA LEU A 186 7.03 -15.99 -3.85
C LEU A 186 6.19 -15.65 -2.61
N LEU A 187 5.08 -16.34 -2.39
CA LEU A 187 4.20 -16.08 -1.24
C LEU A 187 4.82 -16.53 0.09
N LEU A 188 5.58 -17.63 0.11
CA LEU A 188 6.34 -18.05 1.29
C LEU A 188 7.39 -17.01 1.68
N ALA A 189 8.15 -16.50 0.70
CA ALA A 189 9.13 -15.45 0.96
C ALA A 189 8.45 -14.17 1.46
N HIS A 190 7.30 -13.81 0.89
CA HIS A 190 6.50 -12.67 1.34
C HIS A 190 6.05 -12.82 2.80
N GLY A 191 5.49 -13.98 3.15
CA GLY A 191 5.13 -14.29 4.54
C GLY A 191 6.33 -14.27 5.49
N GLY A 192 7.48 -14.77 5.03
CA GLY A 192 8.74 -14.72 5.77
C GLY A 192 9.19 -13.30 6.09
N HIS A 193 9.05 -12.36 5.14
CA HIS A 193 9.34 -10.95 5.38
C HIS A 193 8.41 -10.34 6.44
N HIS A 194 7.10 -10.65 6.43
CA HIS A 194 6.19 -10.18 7.49
C HIS A 194 6.62 -10.69 8.87
N ILE A 195 6.91 -11.98 8.98
CA ILE A 195 7.41 -12.60 10.22
C ILE A 195 8.67 -11.89 10.70
N GLN A 196 9.63 -11.69 9.81
CA GLN A 196 10.90 -11.04 10.14
C GLN A 196 10.71 -9.60 10.62
N GLN A 197 9.88 -8.80 9.93
CA GLN A 197 9.56 -7.43 10.34
C GLN A 197 8.90 -7.39 11.73
N ILE A 198 7.92 -8.25 11.97
CA ILE A 198 7.23 -8.34 13.27
C ILE A 198 8.22 -8.63 14.41
N GLN A 199 9.14 -9.59 14.22
CA GLN A 199 10.16 -9.91 15.23
C GLN A 199 11.12 -8.74 15.46
N GLN A 200 11.58 -8.10 14.38
CA GLN A 200 12.50 -6.96 14.47
C GLN A 200 11.86 -5.77 15.17
N LEU A 201 10.58 -5.48 14.91
CA LEU A 201 9.83 -4.42 15.60
C LEU A 201 9.62 -4.76 17.08
N LYS A 202 9.29 -6.02 17.42
CA LYS A 202 9.21 -6.50 18.80
C LYS A 202 10.51 -6.26 19.55
N ASP A 203 11.64 -6.59 18.91
CA ASP A 203 12.99 -6.46 19.47
C ASP A 203 13.55 -5.04 19.41
N ARG A 204 12.82 -4.08 18.82
CA ARG A 204 13.26 -2.69 18.56
C ARG A 204 14.52 -2.60 17.69
N LYS A 205 14.71 -3.56 16.79
CA LYS A 205 15.82 -3.60 15.84
C LYS A 205 15.47 -2.80 14.58
N TYR A 206 15.27 -1.49 14.72
CA TYR A 206 14.74 -0.62 13.67
C TYR A 206 15.61 -0.54 12.41
N ASP A 207 16.95 -0.56 12.56
CA ASP A 207 17.87 -0.56 11.41
C ASP A 207 17.72 -1.84 10.58
N ALA A 208 17.58 -3.00 11.25
CA ALA A 208 17.35 -4.28 10.58
C ALA A 208 15.97 -4.32 9.92
N GLU A 209 14.95 -3.77 10.58
CA GLU A 209 13.59 -3.67 10.04
C GLU A 209 13.55 -2.78 8.79
N ALA A 210 14.25 -1.64 8.80
CA ALA A 210 14.34 -0.76 7.64
C ALA A 210 14.95 -1.49 6.43
N LYS A 211 15.96 -2.34 6.65
CA LYS A 211 16.52 -3.18 5.59
C LYS A 211 15.50 -4.22 5.09
N THR A 212 14.82 -4.91 6.01
CA THR A 212 13.77 -5.88 5.64
C THR A 212 12.64 -5.22 4.87
N TRP A 213 12.30 -3.96 5.19
CA TRP A 213 11.34 -3.16 4.42
C TRP A 213 11.75 -2.99 2.95
N GLU A 214 13.02 -2.64 2.69
CA GLU A 214 13.51 -2.51 1.32
C GLU A 214 13.52 -3.85 0.58
N ASP A 215 13.95 -4.92 1.24
CA ASP A 215 13.94 -6.27 0.68
C ASP A 215 12.50 -6.70 0.34
N MET A 216 11.55 -6.48 1.25
CA MET A 216 10.13 -6.76 1.04
C MET A 216 9.51 -5.94 -0.07
N LYS A 217 9.83 -4.64 -0.16
CA LYS A 217 9.36 -3.78 -1.24
C LYS A 217 9.83 -4.29 -2.61
N ASN A 218 11.09 -4.64 -2.74
CA ASN A 218 11.63 -5.23 -3.96
C ASN A 218 10.96 -6.58 -4.29
N HIS A 219 10.66 -7.36 -3.26
CA HIS A 219 9.99 -8.65 -3.42
C HIS A 219 8.53 -8.50 -3.91
N VAL A 220 7.76 -7.57 -3.35
CA VAL A 220 6.37 -7.36 -3.85
C VAL A 220 6.34 -6.78 -5.25
N TYR A 221 7.39 -6.09 -5.71
CA TYR A 221 7.52 -5.71 -7.11
C TYR A 221 7.66 -6.94 -8.02
N GLN A 222 8.39 -7.97 -7.59
CA GLN A 222 8.49 -9.23 -8.35
C GLN A 222 7.13 -9.93 -8.46
N ILE A 223 6.34 -9.94 -7.39
CA ILE A 223 4.97 -10.50 -7.41
C ILE A 223 4.08 -9.72 -8.38
N ALA A 224 4.13 -8.38 -8.33
CA ALA A 224 3.35 -7.51 -9.19
C ALA A 224 3.71 -7.71 -10.67
N ASP A 225 5.01 -7.73 -10.98
CA ASP A 225 5.51 -7.88 -12.34
C ASP A 225 5.18 -9.25 -12.93
N ALA A 226 5.42 -10.33 -12.17
CA ALA A 226 5.06 -11.68 -12.59
C ALA A 226 3.56 -11.80 -12.89
N THR A 227 2.72 -11.15 -12.06
CA THR A 227 1.27 -11.13 -12.28
C THR A 227 0.90 -10.35 -13.54
N ALA A 228 1.46 -9.14 -13.75
CA ALA A 228 1.20 -8.33 -14.92
C ALA A 228 1.62 -9.03 -16.22
N ASP A 229 2.80 -9.65 -16.23
CA ASP A 229 3.31 -10.40 -17.39
C ASP A 229 2.44 -11.62 -17.69
N ALA A 230 1.99 -12.34 -16.69
CA ALA A 230 1.11 -13.48 -16.85
C ALA A 230 -0.28 -13.07 -17.38
N LEU A 231 -0.83 -11.94 -16.91
CA LEU A 231 -2.08 -11.37 -17.42
C LEU A 231 -1.92 -10.96 -18.90
N ALA A 232 -0.84 -10.28 -19.25
CA ALA A 232 -0.58 -9.85 -20.62
C ALA A 232 -0.43 -11.05 -21.59
N LYS A 233 0.20 -12.14 -21.14
CA LYS A 233 0.35 -13.37 -21.94
C LYS A 233 -0.99 -14.08 -22.15
N GLN A 234 -1.86 -14.09 -21.14
CA GLN A 234 -3.15 -14.78 -21.23
C GLN A 234 -4.20 -13.94 -21.97
N PHE A 235 -4.20 -12.63 -21.79
CA PHE A 235 -5.23 -11.72 -22.27
C PHE A 235 -4.68 -10.71 -23.29
N VAL A 236 -3.99 -11.19 -24.31
CA VAL A 236 -3.27 -10.37 -25.32
C VAL A 236 -4.12 -9.21 -25.83
N THR A 237 -5.40 -9.45 -26.14
CA THR A 237 -6.31 -8.42 -26.68
C THR A 237 -6.65 -7.30 -25.71
N LYS A 238 -6.41 -7.49 -24.39
CA LYS A 238 -6.63 -6.45 -23.37
C LYS A 238 -5.42 -5.55 -23.17
N PHE A 239 -4.27 -5.94 -23.76
CA PHE A 239 -2.99 -5.23 -23.63
C PHE A 239 -2.46 -4.68 -24.95
N SER A 240 -3.17 -4.85 -26.06
CA SER A 240 -2.81 -4.41 -27.41
C SER A 240 -3.39 -3.04 -27.76
#